data_1d253b2581ecadb042a0811ed0ffee3b
#
_entry.id   1d253b2581ecadb042a0811ed0ffee3b
#
_cell.length_a   1.000
_cell.length_b   1.000
_cell.length_c   1.000
_cell.angle_alpha   90.00
_cell.angle_beta   90.00
_cell.angle_gamma   90.00
#
_symmetry.space_group_name_H-M   'P 1'
#
loop_
_entity.id
_entity.type
_entity.pdbx_description
1 polymer ?
#
loop_
_entity_poly.entity_id
_entity_poly.type
_entity_poly.pdbx_seq_one_letter_code
_entity_poly.pdbx_strand_id
1 'polypeptide(L)'
;MYKRLELHNHTTESDASITCRELVEYMVSDHADAFAITDHNTISGHRKIRKLLAEEHFPIQCIYGMEYTTYYGHILCLNLEEYVPWEDINIHHPELLFQAARAKGALVGIAHPYSFGHPFARGCRFDMKVTDYSCVDFIEIFNNPEPLHEVNERGLQLWEDLVLSGEKLAMTCGMDLHGKWSMANQYATFIEGEPEGDISREL
;
A
#
# COMPACT_ATOMS: atom_id res chain seq x y z
N MET A 1 15.06 13.59 -9.79
CA MET A 1 15.09 12.35 -10.61
C MET A 1 13.87 11.50 -10.31
N TYR A 2 13.53 10.52 -11.17
CA TYR A 2 12.45 9.60 -10.86
C TYR A 2 12.99 8.47 -9.99
N LYS A 3 12.23 8.13 -8.94
CA LYS A 3 12.46 7.02 -8.01
C LYS A 3 11.35 5.99 -8.18
N ARG A 4 11.71 4.72 -8.30
CA ARG A 4 10.78 3.61 -8.42
C ARG A 4 10.42 3.08 -7.04
N LEU A 5 9.12 3.01 -6.77
CA LEU A 5 8.57 2.57 -5.49
C LEU A 5 7.76 1.28 -5.67
N GLU A 6 7.88 0.38 -4.69
CA GLU A 6 6.98 -0.75 -4.52
C GLU A 6 6.20 -0.56 -3.21
N LEU A 7 4.91 -0.28 -3.31
CA LEU A 7 4.13 0.32 -2.21
C LEU A 7 3.23 -0.67 -1.44
N HIS A 8 3.18 -1.95 -1.85
CA HIS A 8 2.28 -2.91 -1.22
C HIS A 8 2.93 -4.29 -1.08
N ASN A 9 3.41 -4.60 0.13
CA ASN A 9 4.13 -5.84 0.40
C ASN A 9 3.83 -6.39 1.78
N HIS A 10 3.76 -7.72 1.84
CA HIS A 10 3.52 -8.48 3.06
C HIS A 10 4.71 -9.35 3.42
N THR A 11 4.78 -9.72 4.69
CA THR A 11 5.83 -10.59 5.22
C THR A 11 5.23 -11.70 6.09
N THR A 12 6.09 -12.53 6.67
CA THR A 12 5.69 -13.52 7.69
C THR A 12 5.18 -12.89 8.99
N GLU A 13 5.12 -11.57 9.07
CA GLU A 13 4.48 -10.86 10.19
C GLU A 13 2.94 -10.88 10.06
N SER A 14 2.43 -11.08 8.85
CA SER A 14 1.03 -11.37 8.57
C SER A 14 0.89 -12.74 7.91
N ASP A 15 0.68 -12.85 6.63
CA ASP A 15 0.32 -14.09 5.94
C ASP A 15 1.18 -14.41 4.72
N ALA A 16 2.19 -13.62 4.44
CA ALA A 16 3.12 -13.92 3.36
C ALA A 16 4.14 -15.01 3.71
N SER A 17 4.73 -15.60 2.70
CA SER A 17 5.79 -16.61 2.83
C SER A 17 7.21 -16.03 2.87
N ILE A 18 7.35 -14.72 2.69
CA ILE A 18 8.62 -13.99 2.64
C ILE A 18 8.89 -13.31 3.99
N THR A 19 10.07 -13.47 4.54
CA THR A 19 10.47 -12.80 5.79
C THR A 19 10.82 -11.33 5.55
N CYS A 20 10.85 -10.51 6.60
CA CYS A 20 11.30 -9.11 6.50
C CYS A 20 12.68 -8.97 5.82
N ARG A 21 13.62 -9.87 6.13
CA ARG A 21 14.96 -9.89 5.50
C ARG A 21 14.87 -10.19 4.02
N GLU A 22 14.17 -11.25 3.67
CA GLU A 22 14.03 -11.67 2.28
C GLU A 22 13.29 -10.63 1.44
N LEU A 23 12.34 -9.89 2.03
CA LEU A 23 11.68 -8.76 1.36
C LEU A 23 12.69 -7.66 1.02
N VAL A 24 13.52 -7.23 1.99
CA VAL A 24 14.56 -6.21 1.75
C VAL A 24 15.53 -6.67 0.65
N GLU A 25 16.05 -7.89 0.76
CA GLU A 25 16.99 -8.46 -0.23
C GLU A 25 16.35 -8.55 -1.63
N TYR A 26 15.08 -8.90 -1.69
CA TYR A 26 14.34 -9.01 -2.94
C TYR A 26 14.14 -7.64 -3.60
N MET A 27 13.74 -6.63 -2.84
CA MET A 27 13.57 -5.26 -3.35
C MET A 27 14.89 -4.64 -3.83
N VAL A 28 15.99 -4.90 -3.12
CA VAL A 28 17.33 -4.50 -3.57
C VAL A 28 17.69 -5.20 -4.90
N SER A 29 17.43 -6.50 -5.00
CA SER A 29 17.74 -7.27 -6.22
C SER A 29 16.89 -6.85 -7.42
N ASP A 30 15.69 -6.32 -7.18
CA ASP A 30 14.79 -5.79 -8.20
C ASP A 30 15.03 -4.30 -8.53
N HIS A 31 16.04 -3.69 -7.90
CA HIS A 31 16.42 -2.29 -8.12
C HIS A 31 15.31 -1.28 -7.79
N ALA A 32 14.48 -1.54 -6.79
CA ALA A 32 13.58 -0.54 -6.25
C ALA A 32 14.39 0.51 -5.47
N ASP A 33 14.02 1.79 -5.57
CA ASP A 33 14.60 2.86 -4.77
C ASP A 33 14.04 2.87 -3.34
N ALA A 34 12.76 2.49 -3.21
CA ALA A 34 12.12 2.26 -1.92
C ALA A 34 10.99 1.23 -2.03
N PHE A 35 10.64 0.67 -0.89
CA PHE A 35 9.48 -0.21 -0.76
C PHE A 35 8.70 0.12 0.52
N ALA A 36 7.41 -0.21 0.53
CA ALA A 36 6.61 -0.16 1.74
C ALA A 36 6.48 -1.54 2.37
N ILE A 37 6.52 -1.61 3.70
CA ILE A 37 6.03 -2.76 4.45
C ILE A 37 4.61 -2.46 4.92
N THR A 38 3.65 -3.29 4.52
CA THR A 38 2.22 -3.05 4.71
C THR A 38 1.48 -4.30 5.17
N ASP A 39 2.08 -5.06 6.09
CA ASP A 39 1.48 -6.27 6.65
C ASP A 39 0.04 -6.07 7.13
N HIS A 40 -0.81 -7.09 6.99
CA HIS A 40 -2.21 -7.05 7.39
C HIS A 40 -2.37 -6.81 8.89
N ASN A 41 -3.02 -5.70 9.24
CA ASN A 41 -3.43 -5.34 10.61
C ASN A 41 -2.32 -5.38 11.67
N THR A 42 -1.05 -5.25 11.26
CA THR A 42 0.10 -5.25 12.17
C THR A 42 1.24 -4.37 11.69
N ILE A 43 1.94 -3.78 12.64
CA ILE A 43 3.17 -3.02 12.41
C ILE A 43 4.41 -3.74 13.02
N SER A 44 4.28 -5.03 13.35
CA SER A 44 5.35 -5.78 14.03
C SER A 44 6.65 -5.88 13.20
N GLY A 45 6.52 -5.89 11.87
CA GLY A 45 7.65 -5.90 10.93
C GLY A 45 8.47 -4.63 10.91
N HIS A 46 7.90 -3.46 11.27
CA HIS A 46 8.59 -2.17 11.22
C HIS A 46 9.90 -2.18 11.98
N ARG A 47 9.88 -2.66 13.23
CA ARG A 47 11.08 -2.73 14.07
C ARG A 47 12.14 -3.66 13.49
N LYS A 48 11.73 -4.76 12.87
CA LYS A 48 12.63 -5.75 12.27
C LYS A 48 13.35 -5.17 11.06
N ILE A 49 12.61 -4.54 10.15
CA ILE A 49 13.18 -3.90 8.96
C ILE A 49 14.06 -2.71 9.36
N ARG A 50 13.60 -1.85 10.28
CA ARG A 50 14.38 -0.71 10.76
C ARG A 50 15.73 -1.13 11.32
N LYS A 51 15.75 -2.20 12.14
CA LYS A 51 16.97 -2.77 12.67
C LYS A 51 17.88 -3.31 11.56
N LEU A 52 17.31 -4.05 10.62
CA LEU A 52 18.03 -4.66 9.50
C LEU A 52 18.72 -3.60 8.63
N LEU A 53 17.99 -2.55 8.23
CA LEU A 53 18.53 -1.47 7.42
C LEU A 53 19.62 -0.68 8.15
N ALA A 54 19.49 -0.48 9.46
CA ALA A 54 20.50 0.22 10.26
C ALA A 54 21.80 -0.59 10.45
N GLU A 55 21.70 -1.92 10.58
CA GLU A 55 22.85 -2.78 10.85
C GLU A 55 23.60 -3.20 9.57
N GLU A 56 22.90 -3.41 8.46
CA GLU A 56 23.46 -4.00 7.24
C GLU A 56 23.60 -3.03 6.06
N HIS A 57 23.15 -1.78 6.23
CA HIS A 57 23.34 -0.70 5.27
C HIS A 57 22.88 -1.04 3.85
N PHE A 58 21.72 -1.69 3.69
CA PHE A 58 21.13 -1.92 2.38
C PHE A 58 20.88 -0.60 1.65
N PRO A 59 21.15 -0.52 0.33
CA PRO A 59 20.98 0.70 -0.45
C PRO A 59 19.51 0.91 -0.88
N ILE A 60 18.59 0.87 0.08
CA ILE A 60 17.15 1.01 -0.17
C ILE A 60 16.47 1.67 1.03
N GLN A 61 15.42 2.43 0.79
CA GLN A 61 14.60 3.02 1.83
C GLN A 61 13.33 2.21 2.07
N CYS A 62 12.82 2.24 3.31
CA CYS A 62 11.57 1.60 3.67
C CYS A 62 10.54 2.64 4.10
N ILE A 63 9.38 2.59 3.48
CA ILE A 63 8.16 3.31 3.88
C ILE A 63 7.42 2.40 4.86
N TYR A 64 7.22 2.87 6.09
CA TYR A 64 6.51 2.10 7.10
C TYR A 64 5.02 2.33 6.97
N GLY A 65 4.26 1.26 6.83
CA GLY A 65 2.84 1.33 6.57
C GLY A 65 2.10 0.12 7.14
N MET A 66 0.84 0.03 6.85
CA MET A 66 -0.01 -1.11 7.21
C MET A 66 -1.19 -1.20 6.26
N GLU A 67 -1.59 -2.40 5.89
CA GLU A 67 -2.85 -2.64 5.24
C GLU A 67 -3.91 -3.04 6.28
N TYR A 68 -4.89 -2.16 6.48
CA TYR A 68 -6.07 -2.48 7.27
C TYR A 68 -6.98 -3.40 6.48
N THR A 69 -7.00 -4.65 6.87
CA THR A 69 -7.76 -5.71 6.21
C THR A 69 -9.07 -5.94 6.94
N THR A 70 -10.15 -5.51 6.34
CA THR A 70 -11.50 -5.64 6.88
C THR A 70 -12.35 -6.56 6.01
N TYR A 71 -13.53 -6.92 6.50
CA TYR A 71 -14.49 -7.69 5.73
C TYR A 71 -15.05 -6.91 4.51
N TYR A 72 -14.97 -5.58 4.53
CA TYR A 72 -15.62 -4.69 3.54
C TYR A 72 -14.63 -4.01 2.60
N GLY A 73 -13.37 -4.32 2.68
CA GLY A 73 -12.32 -3.73 1.85
C GLY A 73 -11.04 -3.51 2.63
N HIS A 74 -9.98 -3.22 1.90
CA HIS A 74 -8.67 -2.98 2.45
C HIS A 74 -8.28 -1.51 2.30
N ILE A 75 -7.65 -0.98 3.34
CA ILE A 75 -7.17 0.40 3.39
C ILE A 75 -5.65 0.35 3.54
N LEU A 76 -4.95 0.87 2.55
CA LEU A 76 -3.50 0.93 2.55
C LEU A 76 -3.04 2.26 3.17
N CYS A 77 -2.35 2.19 4.30
CA CYS A 77 -1.78 3.35 4.95
C CYS A 77 -0.27 3.35 4.79
N LEU A 78 0.29 4.39 4.16
CA LEU A 78 1.73 4.61 4.04
C LEU A 78 2.18 5.68 5.04
N ASN A 79 3.44 5.64 5.48
CA ASN A 79 3.95 6.50 6.54
C ASN A 79 3.18 6.37 7.88
N LEU A 80 2.64 5.19 8.16
CA LEU A 80 1.96 4.89 9.43
C LEU A 80 2.94 4.21 10.39
N GLU A 81 3.57 4.97 11.26
CA GLU A 81 4.56 4.44 12.22
C GLU A 81 3.95 3.99 13.55
N GLU A 82 2.73 4.42 13.85
CA GLU A 82 1.99 4.07 15.06
C GLU A 82 0.70 3.33 14.69
N TYR A 83 0.43 2.25 15.40
CA TYR A 83 -0.83 1.52 15.22
C TYR A 83 -2.04 2.40 15.57
N VAL A 84 -3.01 2.44 14.69
CA VAL A 84 -4.30 3.10 14.91
C VAL A 84 -5.37 2.04 15.08
N PRO A 85 -6.12 2.01 16.20
CA PRO A 85 -7.25 1.11 16.39
C PRO A 85 -8.33 1.31 15.32
N TRP A 86 -8.91 0.21 14.85
CA TRP A 86 -9.88 0.21 13.77
C TRP A 86 -11.14 -0.65 14.06
N GLU A 87 -11.31 -1.08 15.30
CA GLU A 87 -12.39 -1.97 15.74
C GLU A 87 -13.79 -1.35 15.56
N ASP A 88 -13.86 -0.02 15.55
CA ASP A 88 -15.10 0.73 15.37
C ASP A 88 -15.44 1.02 13.90
N ILE A 89 -14.56 0.62 12.95
CA ILE A 89 -14.83 0.83 11.53
C ILE A 89 -15.99 -0.06 11.06
N ASN A 90 -16.84 0.50 10.24
CA ASN A 90 -17.89 -0.25 9.57
C ASN A 90 -18.09 0.25 8.13
N ILE A 91 -18.90 -0.48 7.37
CA ILE A 91 -19.12 -0.23 5.94
C ILE A 91 -19.62 1.20 5.63
N HIS A 92 -20.29 1.87 6.56
CA HIS A 92 -20.89 3.20 6.36
C HIS A 92 -20.05 4.34 6.92
N HIS A 93 -19.00 4.06 7.67
CA HIS A 93 -18.16 5.06 8.35
C HIS A 93 -16.67 4.75 8.23
N PRO A 94 -16.13 4.48 7.02
CA PRO A 94 -14.70 4.24 6.82
C PRO A 94 -13.87 5.48 7.13
N GLU A 95 -14.46 6.67 7.01
CA GLU A 95 -13.79 7.96 7.24
C GLU A 95 -13.24 8.11 8.67
N LEU A 96 -13.80 7.39 9.64
CA LEU A 96 -13.27 7.38 11.01
C LEU A 96 -11.83 6.86 11.05
N LEU A 97 -11.55 5.76 10.32
CA LEU A 97 -10.19 5.24 10.20
C LEU A 97 -9.31 6.16 9.37
N PHE A 98 -9.82 6.68 8.24
CA PHE A 98 -9.05 7.57 7.36
C PHE A 98 -8.56 8.80 8.13
N GLN A 99 -9.45 9.45 8.87
CA GLN A 99 -9.12 10.62 9.70
C GLN A 99 -8.12 10.27 10.80
N ALA A 100 -8.30 9.13 11.47
CA ALA A 100 -7.41 8.70 12.55
C ALA A 100 -6.00 8.38 12.03
N ALA A 101 -5.87 7.71 10.88
CA ALA A 101 -4.60 7.41 10.25
C ALA A 101 -3.89 8.70 9.77
N ARG A 102 -4.61 9.60 9.11
CA ARG A 102 -4.06 10.92 8.71
C ARG A 102 -3.62 11.77 9.89
N ALA A 103 -4.33 11.72 11.02
CA ALA A 103 -3.91 12.41 12.23
C ALA A 103 -2.58 11.91 12.80
N LYS A 104 -2.14 10.70 12.39
CA LYS A 104 -0.80 10.13 12.67
C LYS A 104 0.22 10.40 11.58
N GLY A 105 -0.13 11.17 10.55
CA GLY A 105 0.74 11.52 9.45
C GLY A 105 0.76 10.53 8.29
N ALA A 106 -0.12 9.53 8.32
CA ALA A 106 -0.21 8.57 7.24
C ALA A 106 -0.87 9.15 5.98
N LEU A 107 -0.42 8.69 4.81
CA LEU A 107 -1.18 8.75 3.57
C LEU A 107 -2.15 7.57 3.53
N VAL A 108 -3.39 7.83 3.17
CA VAL A 108 -4.47 6.84 3.19
C VAL A 108 -4.89 6.52 1.77
N GLY A 109 -4.89 5.25 1.42
CA GLY A 109 -5.32 4.77 0.11
C GLY A 109 -6.35 3.65 0.20
N ILE A 110 -7.14 3.52 -0.85
CA ILE A 110 -8.01 2.38 -1.07
C ILE A 110 -7.20 1.34 -1.86
N ALA A 111 -7.00 0.18 -1.28
CA ALA A 111 -6.26 -0.90 -1.91
C ALA A 111 -7.15 -1.65 -2.92
N HIS A 112 -6.61 -1.94 -4.10
CA HIS A 112 -7.16 -2.85 -5.13
C HIS A 112 -8.70 -2.98 -5.13
N PRO A 113 -9.48 -1.89 -5.35
CA PRO A 113 -10.91 -1.80 -5.01
C PRO A 113 -11.81 -2.81 -5.71
N TYR A 114 -11.35 -3.41 -6.79
CA TYR A 114 -12.11 -4.39 -7.57
C TYR A 114 -11.49 -5.77 -7.62
N SER A 115 -10.51 -6.06 -6.76
CA SER A 115 -9.95 -7.41 -6.63
C SER A 115 -11.04 -8.46 -6.44
N PHE A 116 -10.80 -9.67 -6.91
CA PHE A 116 -11.79 -10.74 -6.81
C PHE A 116 -12.06 -11.10 -5.36
N GLY A 117 -13.27 -10.77 -4.89
CA GLY A 117 -13.78 -11.28 -3.62
C GLY A 117 -14.26 -12.71 -3.81
N HIS A 118 -13.44 -13.68 -3.44
CA HIS A 118 -13.91 -15.05 -3.22
C HIS A 118 -14.58 -15.18 -1.85
N PRO A 119 -15.35 -16.25 -1.59
CA PRO A 119 -16.00 -16.43 -0.28
C PRO A 119 -15.04 -16.35 0.91
N PHE A 120 -13.78 -16.72 0.72
CA PHE A 120 -12.73 -16.69 1.76
C PHE A 120 -11.94 -15.37 1.83
N ALA A 121 -12.01 -14.53 0.79
CA ALA A 121 -11.28 -13.28 0.68
C ALA A 121 -12.21 -12.14 0.25
N ARG A 122 -13.43 -12.12 0.79
CA ARG A 122 -14.45 -11.12 0.41
C ARG A 122 -13.97 -9.69 0.59
N GLY A 123 -13.20 -9.42 1.64
CA GLY A 123 -12.64 -8.11 1.94
C GLY A 123 -11.63 -7.60 0.92
N CYS A 124 -11.08 -8.44 0.04
CA CYS A 124 -10.22 -7.99 -1.05
C CYS A 124 -10.94 -7.05 -2.01
N ARG A 125 -12.27 -7.15 -2.14
CA ARG A 125 -13.08 -6.19 -2.87
C ARG A 125 -13.54 -5.08 -1.95
N PHE A 126 -13.38 -3.84 -2.38
CA PHE A 126 -13.79 -2.67 -1.61
C PHE A 126 -15.31 -2.44 -1.74
N ASP A 127 -16.04 -2.69 -0.66
CA ASP A 127 -17.49 -2.51 -0.55
C ASP A 127 -17.88 -1.38 0.43
N MET A 128 -16.90 -0.68 1.04
CA MET A 128 -17.17 0.42 1.96
C MET A 128 -17.88 1.57 1.27
N LYS A 129 -18.73 2.28 2.00
CA LYS A 129 -19.52 3.41 1.52
C LYS A 129 -18.82 4.71 1.86
N VAL A 130 -17.80 5.05 1.10
CA VAL A 130 -17.10 6.33 1.26
C VAL A 130 -18.03 7.45 0.79
N THR A 131 -18.30 8.40 1.66
CA THR A 131 -19.12 9.58 1.38
C THR A 131 -18.29 10.86 1.31
N ASP A 132 -17.07 10.81 1.84
CA ASP A 132 -16.11 11.92 1.84
C ASP A 132 -14.69 11.40 1.54
N TYR A 133 -14.19 11.73 0.36
CA TYR A 133 -12.84 11.37 -0.10
C TYR A 133 -11.75 12.35 0.36
N SER A 134 -12.07 13.39 1.12
CA SER A 134 -11.09 14.41 1.54
C SER A 134 -9.94 13.84 2.40
N CYS A 135 -10.15 12.68 3.00
CA CYS A 135 -9.16 11.94 3.78
C CYS A 135 -8.54 10.75 3.04
N VAL A 136 -8.80 10.61 1.75
CA VAL A 136 -8.16 9.60 0.88
C VAL A 136 -7.13 10.33 0.02
N ASP A 137 -5.91 9.83 -0.02
CA ASP A 137 -4.80 10.44 -0.76
C ASP A 137 -4.57 9.75 -2.10
N PHE A 138 -4.84 8.43 -2.18
CA PHE A 138 -4.61 7.65 -3.40
C PHE A 138 -5.56 6.46 -3.54
N ILE A 139 -5.61 5.91 -4.75
CA ILE A 139 -6.22 4.61 -5.04
C ILE A 139 -5.15 3.73 -5.67
N GLU A 140 -4.96 2.54 -5.11
CA GLU A 140 -4.14 1.52 -5.72
C GLU A 140 -4.94 0.83 -6.84
N ILE A 141 -4.54 1.10 -8.08
CA ILE A 141 -5.26 0.65 -9.27
C ILE A 141 -4.65 -0.64 -9.81
N PHE A 142 -3.35 -0.59 -10.11
CA PHE A 142 -2.64 -1.72 -10.69
C PHE A 142 -2.05 -2.56 -9.57
N ASN A 143 -2.78 -3.60 -9.24
CA ASN A 143 -2.44 -4.59 -8.25
C ASN A 143 -2.28 -5.94 -8.94
N ASN A 144 -1.51 -6.85 -8.37
CA ASN A 144 -1.23 -8.19 -8.88
C ASN A 144 -0.26 -8.27 -10.11
N PRO A 145 0.19 -9.48 -10.46
CA PRO A 145 1.13 -9.71 -11.56
C PRO A 145 0.54 -9.53 -12.98
N GLU A 146 -0.74 -9.23 -13.11
CA GLU A 146 -1.40 -9.00 -14.40
C GLU A 146 -1.96 -7.57 -14.48
N PRO A 147 -1.12 -6.55 -14.77
CA PRO A 147 -1.53 -5.15 -14.67
C PRO A 147 -2.67 -4.78 -15.64
N LEU A 148 -2.85 -5.52 -16.72
CA LEU A 148 -3.95 -5.30 -17.68
C LEU A 148 -5.19 -6.14 -17.37
N HIS A 149 -5.28 -6.73 -16.17
CA HIS A 149 -6.47 -7.49 -15.78
C HIS A 149 -7.70 -6.57 -15.65
N GLU A 150 -8.89 -7.10 -15.97
CA GLU A 150 -10.15 -6.32 -15.98
C GLU A 150 -10.50 -5.65 -14.64
N VAL A 151 -10.02 -6.21 -13.52
CA VAL A 151 -10.24 -5.61 -12.18
C VAL A 151 -9.48 -4.29 -12.05
N ASN A 152 -8.32 -4.18 -12.66
CA ASN A 152 -7.50 -2.97 -12.66
C ASN A 152 -8.12 -1.90 -13.58
N GLU A 153 -8.72 -2.30 -14.71
CA GLU A 153 -9.49 -1.36 -15.55
C GLU A 153 -10.65 -0.71 -14.78
N ARG A 154 -11.33 -1.48 -13.95
CA ARG A 154 -12.41 -0.95 -13.10
C ARG A 154 -11.87 -0.01 -12.02
N GLY A 155 -10.69 -0.32 -11.45
CA GLY A 155 -10.00 0.56 -10.52
C GLY A 155 -9.62 1.89 -11.17
N LEU A 156 -9.09 1.84 -12.39
CA LEU A 156 -8.78 3.03 -13.18
C LEU A 156 -10.03 3.87 -13.46
N GLN A 157 -11.12 3.25 -13.87
CA GLN A 157 -12.39 3.96 -14.12
C GLN A 157 -12.92 4.65 -12.85
N LEU A 158 -12.85 3.97 -11.68
CA LEU A 158 -13.23 4.59 -10.42
C LEU A 158 -12.38 5.84 -10.12
N TRP A 159 -11.07 5.74 -10.28
CA TRP A 159 -10.16 6.85 -10.07
C TRP A 159 -10.45 8.01 -11.02
N GLU A 160 -10.65 7.73 -12.32
CA GLU A 160 -11.00 8.74 -13.32
C GLU A 160 -12.31 9.45 -12.96
N ASP A 161 -13.36 8.71 -12.60
CA ASP A 161 -14.66 9.27 -12.23
C ASP A 161 -14.54 10.20 -11.01
N LEU A 162 -13.76 9.82 -10.00
CA LEU A 162 -13.52 10.62 -8.81
C LEU A 162 -12.73 11.89 -9.12
N VAL A 163 -11.65 11.78 -9.90
CA VAL A 163 -10.84 12.95 -10.30
C VAL A 163 -11.65 13.91 -11.17
N LEU A 164 -12.47 13.39 -12.09
CA LEU A 164 -13.38 14.21 -12.91
C LEU A 164 -14.48 14.88 -12.08
N SER A 165 -14.87 14.29 -10.95
CA SER A 165 -15.79 14.91 -10.00
C SER A 165 -15.15 15.98 -9.10
N GLY A 166 -13.82 16.12 -9.16
CA GLY A 166 -13.06 17.16 -8.46
C GLY A 166 -12.24 16.66 -7.27
N GLU A 167 -12.20 15.35 -7.02
CA GLU A 167 -11.37 14.78 -5.96
C GLU A 167 -9.88 14.84 -6.34
N LYS A 168 -9.01 14.98 -5.34
CA LYS A 168 -7.57 15.07 -5.52
C LYS A 168 -6.91 13.77 -5.06
N LEU A 169 -6.88 12.79 -5.93
CA LEU A 169 -6.40 11.45 -5.64
C LEU A 169 -5.21 11.10 -6.53
N ALA A 170 -4.13 10.62 -5.94
CA ALA A 170 -3.07 9.96 -6.69
C ALA A 170 -3.51 8.56 -7.13
N MET A 171 -2.84 8.03 -8.14
CA MET A 171 -2.98 6.64 -8.54
C MET A 171 -1.66 5.91 -8.23
N THR A 172 -1.77 4.70 -7.68
CA THR A 172 -0.60 3.89 -7.34
C THR A 172 -0.67 2.50 -7.96
N CYS A 173 0.49 1.86 -7.97
CA CYS A 173 0.66 0.46 -8.30
C CYS A 173 1.30 -0.23 -7.10
N GLY A 174 0.90 -1.47 -6.84
CA GLY A 174 1.52 -2.33 -5.85
C GLY A 174 1.38 -3.79 -6.23
N MET A 175 2.35 -4.59 -5.84
CA MET A 175 2.34 -6.02 -6.15
C MET A 175 1.45 -6.84 -5.23
N ASP A 176 1.13 -6.28 -4.05
CA ASP A 176 0.49 -7.05 -2.99
C ASP A 176 1.26 -8.36 -2.73
N LEU A 177 2.58 -8.18 -2.53
CA LEU A 177 3.56 -9.26 -2.60
C LEU A 177 3.48 -10.15 -1.37
N HIS A 178 3.13 -11.43 -1.58
CA HIS A 178 3.07 -12.44 -0.52
C HIS A 178 4.16 -13.52 -0.63
N GLY A 179 5.11 -13.33 -1.54
CA GLY A 179 6.19 -14.27 -1.79
C GLY A 179 7.17 -13.77 -2.85
N LYS A 180 8.14 -14.60 -3.21
CA LYS A 180 9.12 -14.26 -4.27
C LYS A 180 8.51 -14.56 -5.64
N TRP A 181 7.83 -13.60 -6.23
CA TRP A 181 7.29 -13.67 -7.59
C TRP A 181 8.10 -12.79 -8.52
N SER A 182 8.03 -13.07 -9.84
CA SER A 182 8.68 -12.20 -10.80
C SER A 182 7.98 -10.85 -10.85
N MET A 183 8.75 -9.77 -10.67
CA MET A 183 8.28 -8.39 -10.87
C MET A 183 8.53 -7.89 -12.30
N ALA A 184 8.96 -8.77 -13.21
CA ALA A 184 9.15 -8.42 -14.62
C ALA A 184 7.81 -8.09 -15.29
N ASN A 185 7.80 -7.02 -16.07
CA ASN A 185 6.61 -6.51 -16.79
C ASN A 185 5.48 -6.01 -15.88
N GLN A 186 5.79 -5.67 -14.64
CA GLN A 186 4.84 -5.02 -13.74
C GLN A 186 4.83 -3.50 -13.97
N TYR A 187 3.71 -2.88 -13.62
CA TYR A 187 3.68 -1.43 -13.42
C TYR A 187 4.29 -1.10 -12.06
N ALA A 188 4.82 0.10 -11.94
CA ALA A 188 5.37 0.58 -10.68
C ALA A 188 4.96 2.04 -10.47
N THR A 189 4.92 2.44 -9.21
CA THR A 189 4.77 3.85 -8.85
C THR A 189 6.11 4.54 -8.97
N PHE A 190 6.11 5.73 -9.58
CA PHE A 190 7.28 6.59 -9.67
C PHE A 190 6.97 7.94 -9.07
N ILE A 191 7.89 8.45 -8.28
CA ILE A 191 7.84 9.85 -7.80
C ILE A 191 9.04 10.61 -8.32
N GLU A 192 8.88 11.92 -8.47
CA GLU A 192 9.99 12.82 -8.70
C GLU A 192 10.55 13.28 -7.36
N GLY A 193 11.84 13.06 -7.12
CA GLY A 193 12.48 13.39 -5.86
C GLY A 193 13.95 13.73 -6.00
N GLU A 194 14.55 14.18 -4.92
CA GLU A 194 15.98 14.50 -4.85
C GLU A 194 16.81 13.21 -4.78
N PRO A 195 18.06 13.19 -5.33
CA PRO A 195 18.89 11.97 -5.37
C PRO A 195 19.08 11.32 -3.99
N GLU A 196 19.34 12.12 -2.98
CA GLU A 196 19.56 11.70 -1.59
C GLU A 196 18.35 11.99 -0.68
N GLY A 197 17.18 12.27 -1.29
CA GLY A 197 15.96 12.65 -0.56
C GLY A 197 15.39 11.50 0.27
N ASP A 198 14.71 11.87 1.35
CA ASP A 198 13.93 10.95 2.18
C ASP A 198 12.58 10.68 1.47
N ILE A 199 12.43 9.48 0.95
CA ILE A 199 11.26 9.11 0.14
C ILE A 199 9.96 9.20 0.95
N SER A 200 9.99 8.90 2.25
CA SER A 200 8.81 9.06 3.10
C SER A 200 8.30 10.50 3.21
N ARG A 201 9.18 11.48 2.97
CA ARG A 201 8.81 12.92 2.96
C ARG A 201 8.48 13.44 1.57
N GLU A 202 8.98 12.76 0.53
CA GLU A 202 8.74 13.12 -0.86
C GLU A 202 7.43 12.53 -1.39
N LEU A 203 6.96 11.45 -0.77
CA LEU A 203 5.71 10.78 -1.09
C LEU A 203 4.50 11.61 -0.61
#